data_51ac65150a2e1bb755ad6ecf4cd7e85f
#
_entry.id   51ac65150a2e1bb755ad6ecf4cd7e85f
#
_cell.length_a   1.000
_cell.length_b   1.000
_cell.length_c   1.000
_cell.angle_alpha   90.00
_cell.angle_beta   90.00
_cell.angle_gamma   90.00
#
_symmetry.space_group_name_H-M   'P 1'
#
loop_
_entity.id
_entity.type
_entity.pdbx_description
1 polymer ?
#
loop_
_entity_poly.entity_id
_entity_poly.type
_entity_poly.pdbx_seq_one_letter_code
_entity_poly.pdbx_strand_id
1 'polypeptide(L)'
;ILVKPVTDPLYTFQDERKNGHAIYPEVEKAAAPVNVYLPAGADWYDFWTNEKLAGGRNVMRLAPINIIPVYIKAGTVMPFGPAVQYSTEKPWDNLEIRVYAGANGEFTLYEDEGDNYNYQKGMYSTITFKWNDKSKTLTVDRRKGDFPGMLKERKFNIKVAGGAEKIVTYTGKRLSVKM
;
A
#
# COMPACT_ATOMS: atom_id res chain seq x y z
N ILE A 1 6.77 -3.88 3.63
CA ILE A 1 6.04 -4.58 2.54
C ILE A 1 6.86 -5.79 2.13
N LEU A 2 6.21 -6.94 1.99
CA LEU A 2 6.78 -8.16 1.42
C LEU A 2 6.05 -8.46 0.11
N VAL A 3 6.82 -8.66 -0.96
CA VAL A 3 6.29 -9.04 -2.27
C VAL A 3 6.90 -10.39 -2.65
N LYS A 4 6.09 -11.34 -3.09
CA LYS A 4 6.52 -12.61 -3.64
C LYS A 4 6.35 -12.59 -5.15
N PRO A 5 7.41 -12.33 -5.94
CA PRO A 5 7.33 -12.49 -7.39
C PRO A 5 6.99 -13.94 -7.73
N VAL A 6 6.17 -14.11 -8.75
CA VAL A 6 5.87 -15.43 -9.31
C VAL A 6 6.90 -15.68 -10.41
N THR A 7 7.84 -16.58 -10.13
CA THR A 7 8.99 -16.87 -11.02
C THR A 7 8.84 -18.17 -11.78
N ASP A 8 7.95 -19.04 -11.31
CA ASP A 8 7.68 -20.31 -11.97
C ASP A 8 6.43 -20.20 -12.86
N PRO A 9 6.35 -20.93 -13.97
CA PRO A 9 5.15 -20.97 -14.80
C PRO A 9 3.94 -21.45 -13.98
N LEU A 10 2.98 -20.56 -13.76
CA LEU A 10 1.70 -20.91 -13.11
C LEU A 10 0.74 -21.65 -14.03
N TYR A 11 0.93 -21.46 -15.33
CA TYR A 11 0.16 -22.07 -16.40
C TYR A 11 1.11 -22.93 -17.22
N THR A 12 0.98 -24.25 -17.16
CA THR A 12 1.72 -25.16 -18.02
C THR A 12 0.90 -25.42 -19.27
N PHE A 13 1.40 -25.00 -20.41
CA PHE A 13 0.87 -25.43 -21.69
C PHE A 13 1.42 -26.83 -21.97
N GLN A 14 0.56 -27.82 -22.14
CA GLN A 14 0.95 -29.05 -22.81
C GLN A 14 1.07 -28.70 -24.29
N ASP A 15 2.28 -28.84 -24.84
CA ASP A 15 2.54 -28.63 -26.27
C ASP A 15 1.88 -29.79 -27.07
N GLU A 16 0.61 -29.67 -27.32
CA GLU A 16 -0.09 -30.56 -28.25
C GLU A 16 0.12 -30.06 -29.68
N ARG A 17 1.12 -30.61 -30.34
CA ARG A 17 1.33 -30.38 -31.76
C ARG A 17 0.38 -31.25 -32.56
N LYS A 18 -0.61 -30.65 -33.19
CA LYS A 18 -1.46 -31.29 -34.18
C LYS A 18 -1.08 -30.75 -35.55
N ASN A 19 -0.65 -31.64 -36.46
CA ASN A 19 -0.23 -31.29 -37.83
C ASN A 19 0.93 -30.28 -37.94
N GLY A 20 1.89 -30.29 -36.99
CA GLY A 20 3.05 -29.38 -37.02
C GLY A 20 2.77 -27.95 -36.55
N HIS A 21 1.53 -27.61 -36.20
CA HIS A 21 1.16 -26.33 -35.63
C HIS A 21 0.93 -26.46 -34.14
N ALA A 22 1.51 -25.54 -33.36
CA ALA A 22 1.21 -25.42 -31.92
C ALA A 22 -0.27 -25.04 -31.75
N ILE A 23 -1.07 -25.88 -31.14
CA ILE A 23 -2.41 -25.53 -30.68
C ILE A 23 -2.22 -25.06 -29.24
N TYR A 24 -2.48 -23.80 -29.00
CA TYR A 24 -2.59 -23.25 -27.64
C TYR A 24 -4.06 -23.45 -27.20
N PRO A 25 -4.38 -24.52 -26.43
CA PRO A 25 -5.72 -24.60 -25.89
C PRO A 25 -5.93 -23.40 -24.99
N GLU A 26 -7.08 -22.75 -25.08
CA GLU A 26 -7.57 -21.83 -24.06
C GLU A 26 -7.78 -22.63 -22.76
N VAL A 27 -6.74 -22.84 -22.01
CA VAL A 27 -6.82 -23.52 -20.73
C VAL A 27 -6.91 -22.44 -19.67
N GLU A 28 -8.11 -22.11 -19.23
CA GLU A 28 -8.36 -21.61 -17.88
C GLU A 28 -7.92 -22.69 -16.86
N LYS A 29 -6.63 -22.96 -16.78
CA LYS A 29 -6.10 -23.67 -15.63
C LYS A 29 -6.07 -22.70 -14.48
N ALA A 30 -6.77 -23.05 -13.41
CA ALA A 30 -6.68 -22.32 -12.16
C ALA A 30 -5.20 -22.12 -11.80
N ALA A 31 -4.82 -20.87 -11.47
CA ALA A 31 -3.46 -20.55 -11.07
C ALA A 31 -3.02 -21.49 -9.93
N ALA A 32 -1.83 -22.06 -10.06
CA ALA A 32 -1.26 -22.86 -8.98
C ALA A 32 -1.01 -21.96 -7.74
N PRO A 33 -1.25 -22.49 -6.52
CA PRO A 33 -0.96 -21.72 -5.31
C PRO A 33 0.56 -21.54 -5.15
N VAL A 34 0.95 -20.32 -4.78
CA VAL A 34 2.34 -19.94 -4.52
C VAL A 34 2.61 -19.99 -3.02
N ASN A 35 3.71 -20.61 -2.63
CA ASN A 35 4.14 -20.64 -1.23
C ASN A 35 4.89 -19.36 -0.86
N VAL A 36 4.44 -18.70 0.21
CA VAL A 36 5.04 -17.45 0.73
C VAL A 36 5.42 -17.63 2.18
N TYR A 37 6.69 -17.45 2.52
CA TYR A 37 7.11 -17.39 3.91
C TYR A 37 6.88 -15.99 4.48
N LEU A 38 6.08 -15.89 5.54
CA LEU A 38 5.87 -14.67 6.31
C LEU A 38 6.87 -14.64 7.49
N PRO A 39 7.82 -13.68 7.54
CA PRO A 39 8.81 -13.60 8.60
C PRO A 39 8.20 -13.53 10.00
N ALA A 40 8.86 -14.19 10.96
CA ALA A 40 8.48 -14.16 12.37
C ALA A 40 8.65 -12.77 13.02
N GLY A 41 8.07 -12.59 14.21
CA GLY A 41 8.20 -11.36 15.00
C GLY A 41 7.21 -10.27 14.64
N ALA A 42 6.28 -10.51 13.72
CA ALA A 42 5.18 -9.59 13.40
C ALA A 42 4.00 -10.37 12.81
N ASP A 43 2.82 -9.76 12.87
CA ASP A 43 1.69 -10.14 12.04
C ASP A 43 1.79 -9.46 10.68
N TRP A 44 1.09 -10.04 9.70
CA TRP A 44 1.06 -9.59 8.32
C TRP A 44 -0.37 -9.49 7.81
N TYR A 45 -0.61 -8.61 6.87
CA TYR A 45 -1.89 -8.46 6.19
C TYR A 45 -1.71 -8.82 4.71
N ASP A 46 -2.55 -9.71 4.19
CA ASP A 46 -2.68 -9.85 2.73
C ASP A 46 -3.21 -8.53 2.17
N PHE A 47 -2.46 -7.92 1.25
CA PHE A 47 -2.77 -6.60 0.70
C PHE A 47 -4.13 -6.56 -0.02
N TRP A 48 -4.50 -7.68 -0.66
CA TRP A 48 -5.68 -7.76 -1.50
C TRP A 48 -6.97 -8.05 -0.71
N THR A 49 -6.87 -8.85 0.33
CA THR A 49 -8.02 -9.31 1.12
C THR A 49 -8.15 -8.60 2.48
N ASN A 50 -7.09 -7.94 2.95
CA ASN A 50 -6.92 -7.44 4.31
C ASN A 50 -6.97 -8.54 5.39
N GLU A 51 -6.83 -9.82 5.01
CA GLU A 51 -6.71 -10.92 5.97
C GLU A 51 -5.44 -10.76 6.81
N LYS A 52 -5.60 -10.86 8.13
CA LYS A 52 -4.49 -10.78 9.08
C LYS A 52 -3.92 -12.18 9.34
N LEU A 53 -2.63 -12.34 9.16
CA LEU A 53 -1.91 -13.60 9.25
C LEU A 53 -0.74 -13.49 10.24
N ALA A 54 -0.54 -14.50 11.08
CA ALA A 54 0.64 -14.58 11.96
C ALA A 54 1.91 -14.81 11.12
N GLY A 55 3.02 -14.16 11.50
CA GLY A 55 4.34 -14.46 10.94
C GLY A 55 4.96 -15.75 11.46
N GLY A 56 6.17 -16.07 10.97
CA GLY A 56 6.91 -17.29 11.31
C GLY A 56 6.39 -18.55 10.61
N ARG A 57 5.64 -18.42 9.53
CA ARG A 57 5.06 -19.57 8.79
C ARG A 57 4.98 -19.35 7.29
N ASN A 58 4.81 -20.44 6.59
CA ASN A 58 4.43 -20.42 5.17
C ASN A 58 2.92 -20.30 5.03
N VAL A 59 2.49 -19.58 4.01
CA VAL A 59 1.10 -19.45 3.58
C VAL A 59 0.99 -19.76 2.08
N MET A 60 -0.09 -20.40 1.69
CA MET A 60 -0.37 -20.68 0.29
C MET A 60 -1.32 -19.61 -0.24
N ARG A 61 -0.94 -18.98 -1.37
CA ARG A 61 -1.72 -17.90 -1.99
C ARG A 61 -1.97 -18.20 -3.47
N LEU A 62 -3.22 -18.19 -3.89
CA LEU A 62 -3.55 -18.20 -5.31
C LEU A 62 -3.08 -16.89 -5.92
N ALA A 63 -2.32 -16.97 -7.01
CA ALA A 63 -1.76 -15.84 -7.72
C ALA A 63 -2.14 -15.91 -9.21
N PRO A 64 -3.41 -15.61 -9.58
CA PRO A 64 -3.78 -15.49 -10.98
C PRO A 64 -2.96 -14.39 -11.65
N ILE A 65 -2.94 -14.36 -12.99
CA ILE A 65 -2.06 -13.49 -13.79
C ILE A 65 -2.10 -12.00 -13.41
N ASN A 66 -3.21 -11.54 -12.86
CA ASN A 66 -3.44 -10.16 -12.43
C ASN A 66 -3.14 -9.91 -10.94
N ILE A 67 -2.64 -10.91 -10.19
CA ILE A 67 -2.35 -10.79 -8.75
C ILE A 67 -0.92 -11.23 -8.46
N ILE A 68 -0.13 -10.31 -7.92
CA ILE A 68 1.15 -10.62 -7.27
C ILE A 68 0.88 -10.73 -5.76
N PRO A 69 1.30 -11.81 -5.07
CA PRO A 69 1.18 -11.88 -3.62
C PRO A 69 1.96 -10.76 -2.93
N VAL A 70 1.25 -9.92 -2.17
CA VAL A 70 1.79 -8.78 -1.42
C VAL A 70 1.28 -8.84 0.00
N TYR A 71 2.20 -8.69 0.96
CA TYR A 71 1.88 -8.68 2.38
C TYR A 71 2.42 -7.43 3.06
N ILE A 72 1.61 -6.85 3.92
CA ILE A 72 1.94 -5.63 4.65
C ILE A 72 2.14 -5.98 6.12
N LYS A 73 3.29 -5.60 6.67
CA LYS A 73 3.60 -5.82 8.08
C LYS A 73 2.66 -5.00 8.97
N ALA A 74 2.19 -5.58 10.07
CA ALA A 74 1.46 -4.85 11.11
C ALA A 74 2.29 -3.67 11.65
N GLY A 75 1.64 -2.54 11.92
CA GLY A 75 2.27 -1.27 12.24
C GLY A 75 2.53 -0.36 11.03
N THR A 76 2.34 -0.85 9.81
CA THR A 76 2.53 0.01 8.62
C THR A 76 1.42 1.05 8.51
N VAL A 77 1.81 2.30 8.25
CA VAL A 77 0.93 3.39 7.81
C VAL A 77 1.26 3.68 6.36
N MET A 78 0.29 3.57 5.48
CA MET A 78 0.50 3.66 4.02
C MET A 78 -0.48 4.63 3.38
N PRO A 79 0.02 5.72 2.75
CA PRO A 79 -0.82 6.61 1.97
C PRO A 79 -1.09 6.03 0.58
N PHE A 80 -2.31 6.27 0.09
CA PHE A 80 -2.73 5.99 -1.29
C PHE A 80 -3.26 7.25 -1.92
N GLY A 81 -2.80 7.55 -3.11
CA GLY A 81 -3.33 8.62 -3.94
C GLY A 81 -4.62 8.23 -4.64
N PRO A 82 -5.24 9.17 -5.36
CA PRO A 82 -6.37 8.90 -6.22
C PRO A 82 -5.98 7.97 -7.38
N ALA A 83 -6.97 7.25 -7.94
CA ALA A 83 -6.75 6.51 -9.17
C ALA A 83 -6.51 7.49 -10.33
N VAL A 84 -5.34 7.38 -10.97
CA VAL A 84 -4.85 8.28 -12.02
C VAL A 84 -4.13 7.49 -13.12
N GLN A 85 -4.12 8.01 -14.34
CA GLN A 85 -3.34 7.47 -15.46
C GLN A 85 -1.87 7.94 -15.39
N TYR A 86 -1.64 9.16 -14.89
CA TYR A 86 -0.31 9.75 -14.69
C TYR A 86 -0.30 10.68 -13.47
N SER A 87 0.86 10.92 -12.88
CA SER A 87 1.04 11.52 -11.56
C SER A 87 0.47 12.95 -11.39
N THR A 88 0.31 13.70 -12.48
CA THR A 88 -0.20 15.09 -12.47
C THR A 88 -1.64 15.21 -12.94
N GLU A 89 -2.35 14.10 -13.17
CA GLU A 89 -3.74 14.11 -13.68
C GLU A 89 -4.71 14.76 -12.69
N LYS A 90 -4.53 14.52 -11.40
CA LYS A 90 -5.41 15.02 -10.34
C LYS A 90 -4.60 15.57 -9.18
N PRO A 91 -5.11 16.59 -8.47
CA PRO A 91 -4.47 17.04 -7.23
C PRO A 91 -4.53 15.93 -6.17
N TRP A 92 -3.52 15.89 -5.30
CA TRP A 92 -3.42 14.94 -4.19
C TRP A 92 -4.08 15.51 -2.93
N ASP A 93 -5.26 16.10 -3.09
CA ASP A 93 -6.04 16.79 -2.06
C ASP A 93 -6.89 15.85 -1.21
N ASN A 94 -7.04 14.60 -1.65
CA ASN A 94 -7.77 13.55 -0.95
C ASN A 94 -6.95 12.25 -0.94
N LEU A 95 -6.23 11.99 0.15
CA LEU A 95 -5.41 10.79 0.31
C LEU A 95 -6.09 9.80 1.25
N GLU A 96 -6.10 8.51 0.88
CA GLU A 96 -6.39 7.45 1.82
C GLU A 96 -5.13 7.17 2.66
N ILE A 97 -5.26 7.17 3.97
CA ILE A 97 -4.21 6.79 4.92
C ILE A 97 -4.60 5.46 5.54
N ARG A 98 -4.06 4.37 5.02
CA ARG A 98 -4.37 3.02 5.51
C ARG A 98 -3.41 2.62 6.62
N VAL A 99 -3.98 2.18 7.74
CA VAL A 99 -3.25 1.68 8.92
C VAL A 99 -3.43 0.17 9.01
N TYR A 100 -2.34 -0.56 9.02
CA TYR A 100 -2.31 -2.01 9.26
C TYR A 100 -2.00 -2.25 10.74
N ALA A 101 -3.07 -2.34 11.55
CA ALA A 101 -2.97 -2.39 13.01
C ALA A 101 -2.25 -3.66 13.54
N GLY A 102 -1.83 -3.65 14.82
CA GLY A 102 -1.15 -4.76 15.49
C GLY A 102 0.26 -4.43 15.98
N ALA A 103 0.78 -3.25 15.62
CA ALA A 103 1.98 -2.66 16.19
C ALA A 103 1.93 -1.14 16.01
N ASN A 104 2.76 -0.40 16.75
CA ASN A 104 2.96 1.03 16.50
C ASN A 104 3.67 1.22 15.16
N GLY A 105 3.40 2.36 14.52
CA GLY A 105 4.00 2.67 13.24
C GLY A 105 4.09 4.15 12.94
N GLU A 106 4.95 4.48 12.00
CA GLU A 106 5.17 5.85 11.55
C GLU A 106 5.41 5.88 10.04
N PHE A 107 4.92 6.93 9.39
CA PHE A 107 5.21 7.24 7.99
C PHE A 107 5.35 8.75 7.82
N THR A 108 6.33 9.19 7.05
CA THR A 108 6.48 10.61 6.70
C THR A 108 6.21 10.80 5.21
N LEU A 109 5.13 11.51 4.92
CA LEU A 109 4.80 11.98 3.58
C LEU A 109 5.71 13.15 3.24
N TYR A 110 6.41 13.05 2.14
CA TYR A 110 7.24 14.10 1.54
C TYR A 110 6.57 14.64 0.30
N GLU A 111 6.62 15.95 0.10
CA GLU A 111 6.08 16.62 -1.08
C GLU A 111 6.94 17.83 -1.46
N ASP A 112 7.12 18.04 -2.75
CA ASP A 112 7.82 19.19 -3.35
C ASP A 112 7.13 19.63 -4.66
N GLU A 113 7.78 20.43 -5.47
CA GLU A 113 7.27 20.92 -6.75
C GLU A 113 7.27 19.85 -7.87
N GLY A 114 7.88 18.67 -7.65
CA GLY A 114 7.83 17.48 -8.51
C GLY A 114 8.93 17.39 -9.57
N ASP A 115 9.16 18.43 -10.38
CA ASP A 115 9.96 18.35 -11.61
C ASP A 115 11.20 19.26 -11.65
N ASN A 116 11.62 19.78 -10.49
CA ASN A 116 12.78 20.66 -10.37
C ASN A 116 13.68 20.30 -9.18
N TYR A 117 14.79 21.02 -9.02
CA TYR A 117 15.76 20.81 -7.94
C TYR A 117 15.63 21.81 -6.77
N ASN A 118 14.51 22.52 -6.65
CA ASN A 118 14.30 23.50 -5.57
C ASN A 118 14.23 22.83 -4.20
N TYR A 119 13.90 21.54 -4.11
CA TYR A 119 13.98 20.77 -2.87
C TYR A 119 15.38 20.81 -2.23
N GLN A 120 16.45 20.90 -3.01
CA GLN A 120 17.82 21.08 -2.51
C GLN A 120 18.03 22.42 -1.77
N LYS A 121 17.15 23.40 -2.03
CA LYS A 121 17.12 24.70 -1.37
C LYS A 121 16.09 24.75 -0.23
N GLY A 122 15.53 23.59 0.16
CA GLY A 122 14.54 23.50 1.23
C GLY A 122 13.08 23.74 0.79
N MET A 123 12.79 23.82 -0.53
CA MET A 123 11.44 23.98 -1.05
C MET A 123 10.72 22.63 -1.09
N TYR A 124 10.36 22.12 0.07
CA TYR A 124 9.58 20.87 0.26
C TYR A 124 8.81 20.93 1.57
N SER A 125 7.85 20.04 1.73
CA SER A 125 7.15 19.86 2.99
C SER A 125 7.10 18.39 3.42
N THR A 126 6.97 18.19 4.74
CA THR A 126 6.78 16.87 5.31
C THR A 126 5.61 16.84 6.28
N ILE A 127 4.87 15.72 6.27
CA ILE A 127 3.77 15.43 7.20
C ILE A 127 4.02 14.04 7.77
N THR A 128 4.20 13.94 9.09
CA THR A 128 4.42 12.66 9.75
C THR A 128 3.12 12.12 10.35
N PHE A 129 2.81 10.87 10.02
CA PHE A 129 1.70 10.09 10.57
C PHE A 129 2.24 9.11 11.58
N LYS A 130 1.64 9.04 12.78
CA LYS A 130 2.04 8.14 13.86
C LYS A 130 0.85 7.34 14.35
N TRP A 131 0.92 6.04 14.24
CA TRP A 131 -0.07 5.12 14.75
C TRP A 131 0.33 4.60 16.12
N ASN A 132 -0.54 4.77 17.10
CA ASN A 132 -0.43 4.12 18.42
C ASN A 132 -1.45 2.98 18.47
N ASP A 133 -0.95 1.76 18.44
CA ASP A 133 -1.81 0.57 18.37
C ASP A 133 -2.58 0.32 19.65
N LYS A 134 -2.00 0.64 20.83
CA LYS A 134 -2.66 0.46 22.13
C LYS A 134 -3.88 1.37 22.29
N SER A 135 -3.75 2.64 21.90
CA SER A 135 -4.86 3.62 21.99
C SER A 135 -5.73 3.65 20.75
N LYS A 136 -5.37 2.92 19.68
CA LYS A 136 -6.02 2.94 18.35
C LYS A 136 -6.16 4.37 17.82
N THR A 137 -5.09 5.14 17.92
CA THR A 137 -5.07 6.56 17.56
C THR A 137 -4.02 6.83 16.50
N LEU A 138 -4.42 7.46 15.39
CA LEU A 138 -3.53 8.05 14.42
C LEU A 138 -3.32 9.52 14.73
N THR A 139 -2.08 9.92 14.94
CA THR A 139 -1.67 11.32 15.05
C THR A 139 -1.08 11.76 13.72
N VAL A 140 -1.57 12.87 13.17
CA VAL A 140 -0.98 13.58 12.04
C VAL A 140 -0.26 14.79 12.63
N ASP A 141 1.06 14.81 12.53
CA ASP A 141 1.87 15.89 13.10
C ASP A 141 1.70 17.20 12.30
N ARG A 142 2.14 18.30 12.88
CA ARG A 142 2.19 19.58 12.17
C ARG A 142 3.09 19.45 10.95
N ARG A 143 2.62 19.98 9.80
CA ARG A 143 3.43 20.08 8.58
C ARG A 143 4.69 20.91 8.83
N LYS A 144 5.81 20.43 8.29
CA LYS A 144 7.10 21.13 8.32
C LYS A 144 7.50 21.49 6.89
N GLY A 145 8.04 22.70 6.71
CA GLY A 145 8.42 23.22 5.40
C GLY A 145 7.26 23.70 4.55
N ASP A 146 7.59 24.29 3.43
CA ASP A 146 6.66 24.78 2.41
C ASP A 146 7.35 24.84 1.04
N PHE A 147 6.55 24.95 -0.01
CA PHE A 147 7.02 25.13 -1.38
C PHE A 147 5.92 25.80 -2.23
N PRO A 148 6.25 26.45 -3.36
CA PRO A 148 5.28 27.04 -4.27
C PRO A 148 4.26 26.00 -4.76
N GLY A 149 2.97 26.35 -4.74
CA GLY A 149 1.89 25.43 -5.16
C GLY A 149 1.46 24.40 -4.14
N MET A 150 2.07 24.36 -2.95
CA MET A 150 1.71 23.42 -1.89
C MET A 150 0.22 23.54 -1.49
N LEU A 151 -0.45 22.40 -1.37
CA LEU A 151 -1.81 22.33 -0.85
C LEU A 151 -1.86 22.76 0.62
N LYS A 152 -2.57 23.85 0.92
CA LYS A 152 -2.73 24.37 2.29
C LYS A 152 -3.66 23.51 3.12
N GLU A 153 -4.69 22.95 2.49
CA GLU A 153 -5.69 22.09 3.09
C GLU A 153 -5.88 20.83 2.22
N ARG A 154 -6.14 19.69 2.87
CA ARG A 154 -6.51 18.45 2.21
C ARG A 154 -7.36 17.55 3.11
N LYS A 155 -8.01 16.56 2.52
CA LYS A 155 -8.71 15.51 3.24
C LYS A 155 -7.83 14.28 3.38
N PHE A 156 -7.88 13.68 4.56
CA PHE A 156 -7.35 12.34 4.79
C PHE A 156 -8.52 11.41 5.09
N ASN A 157 -8.67 10.40 4.24
CA ASN A 157 -9.56 9.27 4.51
C ASN A 157 -8.75 8.21 5.26
N ILE A 158 -8.87 8.18 6.58
CA ILE A 158 -8.12 7.27 7.45
C ILE A 158 -8.87 5.95 7.55
N LYS A 159 -8.23 4.85 7.14
CA LYS A 159 -8.79 3.49 7.20
C LYS A 159 -7.90 2.57 8.01
N VAL A 160 -8.49 1.82 8.93
CA VAL A 160 -7.83 0.64 9.52
C VAL A 160 -8.14 -0.56 8.63
N ALA A 161 -7.13 -1.30 8.19
CA ALA A 161 -7.30 -2.45 7.33
C ALA A 161 -8.30 -3.46 7.93
N GLY A 162 -9.37 -3.74 7.17
CA GLY A 162 -10.48 -4.59 7.64
C GLY A 162 -11.37 -3.99 8.72
N GLY A 163 -11.29 -2.67 9.00
CA GLY A 163 -11.99 -2.05 10.12
C GLY A 163 -12.54 -0.64 9.86
N ALA A 164 -12.44 0.21 10.87
CA ALA A 164 -13.03 1.54 10.90
C ALA A 164 -12.44 2.51 9.86
N GLU A 165 -13.26 3.48 9.45
CA GLU A 165 -12.92 4.55 8.51
C GLU A 165 -13.38 5.90 9.06
N LYS A 166 -12.55 6.94 8.90
CA LYS A 166 -12.88 8.32 9.25
C LYS A 166 -12.24 9.30 8.26
N ILE A 167 -12.99 10.32 7.88
CA ILE A 167 -12.50 11.41 7.03
C ILE A 167 -12.24 12.62 7.92
N VAL A 168 -11.07 13.23 7.74
CA VAL A 168 -10.67 14.45 8.46
C VAL A 168 -10.09 15.47 7.49
N THR A 169 -10.30 16.75 7.78
CA THR A 169 -9.66 17.85 7.08
C THR A 169 -8.36 18.23 7.80
N TYR A 170 -7.27 18.29 7.05
CA TYR A 170 -5.96 18.66 7.55
C TYR A 170 -5.51 20.00 6.96
N THR A 171 -5.23 20.96 7.83
CA THR A 171 -4.85 22.33 7.50
C THR A 171 -3.38 22.67 7.83
N GLY A 172 -2.55 21.64 7.96
CA GLY A 172 -1.15 21.80 8.38
C GLY A 172 -0.95 21.81 9.91
N LYS A 173 -2.01 21.83 10.72
CA LYS A 173 -1.94 21.77 12.19
C LYS A 173 -2.01 20.31 12.66
N ARG A 174 -1.34 20.03 13.80
CA ARG A 174 -1.42 18.70 14.41
C ARG A 174 -2.86 18.33 14.75
N LEU A 175 -3.24 17.10 14.45
CA LEU A 175 -4.51 16.49 14.85
C LEU A 175 -4.33 15.03 15.27
N SER A 176 -5.28 14.50 16.04
CA SER A 176 -5.30 13.10 16.45
C SER A 176 -6.68 12.52 16.22
N VAL A 177 -6.73 11.31 15.64
CA VAL A 177 -7.97 10.63 15.27
C VAL A 177 -7.98 9.26 15.95
N LYS A 178 -8.92 9.06 16.85
CA LYS A 178 -9.17 7.74 17.45
C LYS A 178 -10.04 6.93 16.50
N MET A 179 -9.60 5.73 16.17
CA MET A 179 -10.29 4.78 15.29
C MET A 179 -11.12 3.78 16.10
#